data_e6c314f7b3b4b6127d79393f3f5602d5
#
_entry.id   e6c314f7b3b4b6127d79393f3f5602d5
#
_cell.length_a   1.000
_cell.length_b   1.000
_cell.length_c   1.000
_cell.angle_alpha   90.00
_cell.angle_beta   90.00
_cell.angle_gamma   90.00
#
_symmetry.space_group_name_H-M   'P 1'
#
loop_
_entity.id
_entity.type
_entity.pdbx_description
1 polymer ?
#
loop_
_entity_poly.entity_id
_entity_poly.type
_entity_poly.pdbx_seq_one_letter_code
_entity_poly.pdbx_strand_id
1 'polypeptide(L)'
;MAEEKALDFIQSNPTQDASAYSANYRAHKEGMTKEDVAEYYSKWADSGKYEEDLGPDRYNGPKYGAEALAQSYLDDRESIKILDIAAGTGFLGEELHKKGFRTIDGLDPAEGMLAIARKKNVYGRLVCEFMSDKRLPIENDTYDCVVIAGGMGEGHIPCVALHEMIRITKPGGLVVIVMREEYLDHVEEYKDRLEILMQELEDDGKWESISRVIVPKYSFDNNGIIFKYKVC
;
A
#
# COMPACT_ATOMS: atom_id res chain seq x y z
N MET A 1 -5.56 -22.67 -6.40
CA MET A 1 -5.11 -21.64 -7.40
C MET A 1 -3.96 -20.76 -6.87
N ALA A 2 -4.08 -20.03 -5.76
CA ALA A 2 -2.96 -19.21 -5.25
C ALA A 2 -1.80 -20.07 -4.72
N GLU A 3 -2.09 -21.15 -3.99
CA GLU A 3 -1.08 -22.14 -3.56
C GLU A 3 -0.41 -22.85 -4.75
N GLU A 4 -1.15 -23.18 -5.78
CA GLU A 4 -0.63 -23.80 -7.01
C GLU A 4 0.32 -22.85 -7.73
N LYS A 5 -0.05 -21.58 -7.92
CA LYS A 5 0.82 -20.55 -8.50
C LYS A 5 2.10 -20.34 -7.68
N ALA A 6 1.99 -20.34 -6.34
CA ALA A 6 3.15 -20.23 -5.46
C ALA A 6 4.06 -21.47 -5.59
N LEU A 7 3.50 -22.67 -5.66
CA LEU A 7 4.24 -23.91 -5.88
C LEU A 7 4.90 -23.95 -7.26
N ASP A 8 4.18 -23.53 -8.32
CA ASP A 8 4.71 -23.45 -9.68
C ASP A 8 5.86 -22.43 -9.78
N PHE A 9 5.73 -21.27 -9.13
CA PHE A 9 6.80 -20.26 -9.08
C PHE A 9 8.02 -20.80 -8.33
N ILE A 10 7.83 -21.44 -7.17
CA ILE A 10 8.91 -22.05 -6.37
C ILE A 10 9.62 -23.15 -7.14
N GLN A 11 8.89 -23.99 -7.88
CA GLN A 11 9.46 -25.06 -8.70
C GLN A 11 10.21 -24.54 -9.93
N SER A 12 9.72 -23.43 -10.51
CA SER A 12 10.32 -22.80 -11.70
C SER A 12 11.56 -21.96 -11.38
N ASN A 13 11.70 -21.49 -10.13
CA ASN A 13 12.77 -20.60 -9.67
C ASN A 13 13.41 -21.14 -8.37
N PRO A 14 14.30 -22.15 -8.41
CA PRO A 14 14.89 -22.76 -7.21
C PRO A 14 15.97 -21.92 -6.53
N THR A 15 15.89 -20.58 -6.63
CA THR A 15 16.85 -19.60 -6.10
C THR A 15 16.35 -18.90 -4.85
N GLN A 16 17.10 -17.92 -4.33
CA GLN A 16 16.66 -17.01 -3.24
C GLN A 16 15.28 -16.39 -3.48
N ASP A 17 14.87 -16.21 -4.74
CA ASP A 17 13.57 -15.67 -5.12
C ASP A 17 12.40 -16.57 -4.69
N ALA A 18 12.55 -17.89 -4.70
CA ALA A 18 11.53 -18.81 -4.22
C ALA A 18 11.26 -18.65 -2.72
N SER A 19 12.31 -18.43 -1.91
CA SER A 19 12.16 -18.19 -0.47
C SER A 19 11.47 -16.86 -0.18
N ALA A 20 11.88 -15.78 -0.88
CA ALA A 20 11.29 -14.45 -0.77
C ALA A 20 9.82 -14.45 -1.21
N TYR A 21 9.51 -15.11 -2.33
CA TYR A 21 8.14 -15.27 -2.81
C TYR A 21 7.27 -16.03 -1.79
N SER A 22 7.80 -17.14 -1.23
CA SER A 22 7.11 -17.91 -0.19
C SER A 22 6.84 -17.10 1.07
N ALA A 23 7.81 -16.27 1.51
CA ALA A 23 7.60 -15.39 2.65
C ALA A 23 6.50 -14.34 2.38
N ASN A 24 6.53 -13.71 1.20
CA ASN A 24 5.48 -12.80 0.78
C ASN A 24 4.11 -13.48 0.68
N TYR A 25 4.04 -14.69 0.08
CA TYR A 25 2.81 -15.44 -0.04
C TYR A 25 2.18 -15.76 1.33
N ARG A 26 3.00 -16.11 2.33
CA ARG A 26 2.51 -16.42 3.69
C ARG A 26 1.82 -15.23 4.36
N ALA A 27 2.22 -13.99 4.04
CA ALA A 27 1.57 -12.78 4.53
C ALA A 27 0.15 -12.58 3.97
N HIS A 28 -0.20 -13.32 2.90
CA HIS A 28 -1.48 -13.21 2.18
C HIS A 28 -2.24 -14.55 2.18
N LYS A 29 -1.96 -15.40 3.18
CA LYS A 29 -2.61 -16.70 3.28
C LYS A 29 -4.09 -16.53 3.65
N GLU A 30 -4.95 -17.24 2.94
CA GLU A 30 -6.39 -17.27 3.18
C GLU A 30 -6.71 -17.60 4.66
N GLY A 31 -7.66 -16.84 5.23
CA GLY A 31 -8.13 -17.01 6.60
C GLY A 31 -7.29 -16.34 7.68
N MET A 32 -6.25 -15.57 7.33
CA MET A 32 -5.54 -14.74 8.31
C MET A 32 -6.40 -13.55 8.74
N THR A 33 -6.40 -13.28 10.04
CA THR A 33 -6.96 -12.03 10.57
C THR A 33 -6.00 -10.88 10.34
N LYS A 34 -6.48 -9.63 10.40
CA LYS A 34 -5.62 -8.45 10.31
C LYS A 34 -4.55 -8.40 11.41
N GLU A 35 -4.86 -8.93 12.59
CA GLU A 35 -3.94 -9.07 13.72
C GLU A 35 -2.83 -10.09 13.42
N ASP A 36 -3.19 -11.25 12.82
CA ASP A 36 -2.22 -12.26 12.40
C ASP A 36 -1.27 -11.70 11.32
N VAL A 37 -1.81 -10.93 10.37
CA VAL A 37 -1.04 -10.26 9.33
C VAL A 37 -0.05 -9.26 9.95
N ALA A 38 -0.50 -8.39 10.86
CA ALA A 38 0.37 -7.42 11.53
C ALA A 38 1.48 -8.08 12.36
N GLU A 39 1.15 -9.18 13.05
CA GLU A 39 2.14 -9.98 13.79
C GLU A 39 3.15 -10.65 12.86
N TYR A 40 2.69 -11.20 11.74
CA TYR A 40 3.57 -11.81 10.74
C TYR A 40 4.56 -10.79 10.19
N TYR A 41 4.10 -9.61 9.77
CA TYR A 41 4.97 -8.55 9.26
C TYR A 41 5.95 -8.05 10.31
N SER A 42 5.54 -7.88 11.57
CA SER A 42 6.46 -7.52 12.66
C SER A 42 7.58 -8.54 12.83
N LYS A 43 7.25 -9.84 12.85
CA LYS A 43 8.25 -10.92 12.95
C LYS A 43 9.17 -10.98 11.73
N TRP A 44 8.64 -10.73 10.54
CA TRP A 44 9.42 -10.72 9.30
C TRP A 44 10.40 -9.54 9.28
N ALA A 45 9.96 -8.36 9.71
CA ALA A 45 10.81 -7.19 9.88
C ALA A 45 11.91 -7.42 10.94
N ASP A 46 11.55 -7.94 12.11
CA ASP A 46 12.47 -8.21 13.22
C ASP A 46 13.56 -9.23 12.83
N SER A 47 13.26 -10.15 11.92
CA SER A 47 14.24 -11.10 11.38
C SER A 47 15.29 -10.47 10.47
N GLY A 48 15.09 -9.20 10.05
CA GLY A 48 15.92 -8.49 9.08
C GLY A 48 15.73 -8.94 7.62
N LYS A 49 14.86 -9.93 7.35
CA LYS A 49 14.69 -10.50 6.02
C LYS A 49 13.70 -9.74 5.13
N TYR A 50 12.79 -8.95 5.70
CA TYR A 50 11.78 -8.27 4.90
C TYR A 50 12.39 -7.40 3.78
N GLU A 51 13.37 -6.58 4.11
CA GLU A 51 14.02 -5.71 3.12
C GLU A 51 14.93 -6.47 2.15
N GLU A 52 15.50 -7.60 2.57
CA GLU A 52 16.25 -8.50 1.69
C GLU A 52 15.31 -9.21 0.69
N ASP A 53 14.19 -9.73 1.18
CA ASP A 53 13.21 -10.49 0.39
C ASP A 53 12.44 -9.59 -0.60
N LEU A 54 12.12 -8.35 -0.20
CA LEU A 54 11.35 -7.38 -0.97
C LEU A 54 12.18 -6.17 -1.44
N GLY A 55 13.46 -6.38 -1.75
CA GLY A 55 14.32 -5.35 -2.32
C GLY A 55 13.82 -4.79 -3.66
N PRO A 56 14.44 -3.69 -4.14
CA PRO A 56 13.97 -2.93 -5.32
C PRO A 56 13.80 -3.74 -6.61
N ASP A 57 14.52 -4.84 -6.76
CA ASP A 57 14.43 -5.69 -7.95
C ASP A 57 13.22 -6.64 -7.94
N ARG A 58 12.61 -6.86 -6.76
CA ARG A 58 11.49 -7.79 -6.56
C ARG A 58 10.18 -7.10 -6.25
N TYR A 59 10.23 -5.88 -5.73
CA TYR A 59 9.03 -5.15 -5.33
C TYR A 59 9.09 -3.68 -5.76
N ASN A 60 8.34 -3.34 -6.80
CA ASN A 60 8.31 -2.01 -7.40
C ASN A 60 7.10 -1.16 -6.97
N GLY A 61 6.19 -1.68 -6.13
CA GLY A 61 5.02 -0.94 -5.65
C GLY A 61 5.35 0.46 -5.10
N PRO A 62 6.34 0.60 -4.19
CA PRO A 62 6.77 1.90 -3.67
C PRO A 62 7.23 2.88 -4.75
N LYS A 63 7.99 2.40 -5.72
CA LYS A 63 8.45 3.21 -6.85
C LYS A 63 7.28 3.71 -7.70
N TYR A 64 6.34 2.82 -8.03
CA TYR A 64 5.14 3.19 -8.78
C TYR A 64 4.27 4.21 -8.03
N GLY A 65 4.10 4.03 -6.71
CA GLY A 65 3.39 4.99 -5.87
C GLY A 65 4.04 6.37 -5.89
N ALA A 66 5.35 6.44 -5.66
CA ALA A 66 6.09 7.69 -5.69
C ALA A 66 6.10 8.36 -7.07
N GLU A 67 6.17 7.59 -8.16
CA GLU A 67 6.07 8.09 -9.53
C GLU A 67 4.68 8.65 -9.83
N ALA A 68 3.62 7.96 -9.39
CA ALA A 68 2.25 8.44 -9.56
C ALA A 68 1.99 9.79 -8.87
N LEU A 69 2.57 9.99 -7.66
CA LEU A 69 2.50 11.27 -6.97
C LEU A 69 3.36 12.33 -7.66
N ALA A 70 4.59 11.99 -8.06
CA ALA A 70 5.49 12.94 -8.72
C ALA A 70 4.95 13.47 -10.05
N GLN A 71 4.13 12.69 -10.75
CA GLN A 71 3.42 13.11 -11.97
C GLN A 71 2.23 14.04 -11.67
N SER A 72 1.66 13.95 -10.47
CA SER A 72 0.50 14.75 -10.06
C SER A 72 0.91 16.08 -9.41
N TYR A 73 2.05 16.10 -8.73
CA TYR A 73 2.61 17.27 -8.06
C TYR A 73 3.92 17.65 -8.75
N LEU A 74 3.86 18.59 -9.70
CA LEU A 74 5.03 19.00 -10.48
C LEU A 74 5.91 19.98 -9.71
N ASP A 75 5.30 20.84 -8.89
CA ASP A 75 5.95 21.90 -8.12
C ASP A 75 5.62 21.75 -6.62
N ASP A 76 6.36 22.44 -5.77
CA ASP A 76 6.15 22.59 -4.33
C ASP A 76 6.01 21.28 -3.54
N ARG A 77 6.65 20.21 -4.02
CA ARG A 77 6.55 18.87 -3.42
C ARG A 77 6.90 18.81 -1.94
N GLU A 78 7.76 19.71 -1.47
CA GLU A 78 8.18 19.78 -0.07
C GLU A 78 7.01 20.13 0.86
N SER A 79 6.06 20.94 0.39
CA SER A 79 4.89 21.40 1.14
C SER A 79 3.73 20.40 1.13
N ILE A 80 3.69 19.48 0.17
CA ILE A 80 2.62 18.48 0.03
C ILE A 80 2.64 17.53 1.21
N LYS A 81 1.56 17.55 1.99
CA LYS A 81 1.40 16.69 3.16
C LYS A 81 0.82 15.35 2.76
N ILE A 82 1.60 14.29 2.93
CA ILE A 82 1.28 12.93 2.49
C ILE A 82 1.09 12.02 3.69
N LEU A 83 0.08 11.14 3.63
CA LEU A 83 -0.01 9.96 4.49
C LEU A 83 0.32 8.71 3.66
N ASP A 84 1.37 8.02 4.04
CA ASP A 84 1.74 6.70 3.55
C ASP A 84 1.02 5.65 4.41
N ILE A 85 0.00 5.00 3.85
CA ILE A 85 -0.81 3.98 4.53
C ILE A 85 -0.22 2.60 4.22
N ALA A 86 -0.09 1.77 5.26
CA ALA A 86 0.68 0.54 5.26
C ALA A 86 2.15 0.83 4.91
N ALA A 87 2.73 1.79 5.64
CA ALA A 87 4.07 2.31 5.40
C ALA A 87 5.17 1.24 5.50
N GLY A 88 4.91 0.13 6.20
CA GLY A 88 5.84 -0.96 6.37
C GLY A 88 7.18 -0.49 6.95
N THR A 89 8.28 -0.94 6.36
CA THR A 89 9.63 -0.48 6.72
C THR A 89 10.00 0.87 6.12
N GLY A 90 9.09 1.50 5.35
CA GLY A 90 9.29 2.84 4.78
C GLY A 90 9.85 2.89 3.38
N PHE A 91 9.72 1.85 2.58
CA PHE A 91 10.17 1.86 1.18
C PHE A 91 9.52 2.97 0.36
N LEU A 92 8.19 3.18 0.51
CA LEU A 92 7.51 4.27 -0.19
C LEU A 92 7.97 5.63 0.30
N GLY A 93 8.15 5.81 1.62
CA GLY A 93 8.68 7.04 2.18
C GLY A 93 10.05 7.42 1.61
N GLU A 94 10.96 6.45 1.43
CA GLU A 94 12.26 6.67 0.80
C GLU A 94 12.13 7.09 -0.68
N GLU A 95 11.24 6.42 -1.44
CA GLU A 95 11.00 6.78 -2.85
C GLU A 95 10.37 8.17 -2.98
N LEU A 96 9.41 8.51 -2.12
CA LEU A 96 8.83 9.86 -2.05
C LEU A 96 9.89 10.91 -1.72
N HIS A 97 10.77 10.63 -0.76
CA HIS A 97 11.85 11.52 -0.39
C HIS A 97 12.83 11.75 -1.56
N LYS A 98 13.17 10.70 -2.36
CA LYS A 98 13.96 10.82 -3.59
C LYS A 98 13.28 11.71 -4.64
N LYS A 99 11.94 11.75 -4.68
CA LYS A 99 11.16 12.59 -5.59
C LYS A 99 10.97 14.03 -5.08
N GLY A 100 11.50 14.38 -3.92
CA GLY A 100 11.45 15.74 -3.37
C GLY A 100 10.31 16.00 -2.39
N PHE A 101 9.51 15.00 -2.01
CA PHE A 101 8.53 15.14 -0.94
C PHE A 101 9.23 15.15 0.43
N ARG A 102 8.74 15.98 1.37
CA ARG A 102 9.38 16.17 2.69
C ARG A 102 8.40 16.09 3.85
N THR A 103 7.12 16.31 3.61
CA THR A 103 6.08 16.31 4.65
C THR A 103 5.28 15.02 4.56
N ILE A 104 5.87 13.93 5.07
CA ILE A 104 5.34 12.58 4.97
C ILE A 104 5.08 12.02 6.36
N ASP A 105 3.85 11.59 6.64
CA ASP A 105 3.49 10.78 7.80
C ASP A 105 3.28 9.33 7.35
N GLY A 106 3.49 8.36 8.24
CA GLY A 106 3.28 6.94 7.95
C GLY A 106 2.29 6.31 8.93
N LEU A 107 1.49 5.38 8.45
CA LEU A 107 0.57 4.58 9.25
C LEU A 107 0.76 3.10 8.92
N ASP A 108 0.98 2.28 9.94
CA ASP A 108 1.11 0.82 9.80
C ASP A 108 0.73 0.13 11.12
N PRO A 109 -0.01 -0.98 11.14
CA PRO A 109 -0.36 -1.67 12.36
C PRO A 109 0.78 -2.51 12.96
N ALA A 110 1.84 -2.79 12.18
CA ALA A 110 2.95 -3.64 12.58
C ALA A 110 4.09 -2.81 13.20
N GLU A 111 4.19 -2.80 14.53
CA GLU A 111 5.21 -2.01 15.25
C GLU A 111 6.65 -2.40 14.85
N GLY A 112 6.92 -3.68 14.56
CA GLY A 112 8.22 -4.13 14.07
C GLY A 112 8.61 -3.46 12.74
N MET A 113 7.63 -3.26 11.84
CA MET A 113 7.81 -2.50 10.61
C MET A 113 8.14 -1.04 10.90
N LEU A 114 7.34 -0.38 11.73
CA LEU A 114 7.53 1.02 12.09
C LEU A 114 8.86 1.27 12.81
N ALA A 115 9.36 0.30 13.57
CA ALA A 115 10.67 0.39 14.22
C ALA A 115 11.82 0.53 13.20
N ILE A 116 11.69 -0.09 12.02
CA ILE A 116 12.64 0.06 10.90
C ILE A 116 12.42 1.39 10.19
N ALA A 117 11.16 1.73 9.89
CA ALA A 117 10.79 2.99 9.22
C ALA A 117 11.32 4.23 9.97
N ARG A 118 11.27 4.22 11.32
CA ARG A 118 11.82 5.31 12.16
C ARG A 118 13.31 5.57 11.92
N LYS A 119 14.09 4.52 11.66
CA LYS A 119 15.54 4.64 11.43
C LYS A 119 15.88 5.32 10.11
N LYS A 120 14.95 5.33 9.16
CA LYS A 120 15.14 5.96 7.83
C LYS A 120 15.02 7.48 7.87
N ASN A 121 14.41 8.06 8.92
CA ASN A 121 14.25 9.50 9.11
C ASN A 121 13.58 10.23 7.92
N VAL A 122 12.65 9.58 7.25
CA VAL A 122 11.88 10.15 6.12
C VAL A 122 10.45 10.54 6.51
N TYR A 123 9.97 10.10 7.69
CA TYR A 123 8.64 10.41 8.19
C TYR A 123 8.69 11.44 9.31
N GLY A 124 7.75 12.39 9.28
CA GLY A 124 7.52 13.34 10.36
C GLY A 124 6.82 12.69 11.56
N ARG A 125 5.80 11.86 11.28
CA ARG A 125 5.03 11.11 12.27
C ARG A 125 4.82 9.67 11.79
N LEU A 126 4.89 8.71 12.72
CA LEU A 126 4.52 7.31 12.50
C LEU A 126 3.42 6.92 13.48
N VAL A 127 2.34 6.38 12.95
CA VAL A 127 1.12 6.00 13.70
C VAL A 127 0.95 4.49 13.62
N CYS A 128 0.93 3.82 14.77
CA CYS A 128 0.70 2.37 14.85
C CYS A 128 -0.79 2.12 15.00
N GLU A 129 -1.51 2.01 13.88
CA GLU A 129 -2.97 1.82 13.83
C GLU A 129 -3.37 1.08 12.55
N PHE A 130 -4.51 0.39 12.59
CA PHE A 130 -5.13 -0.21 11.43
C PHE A 130 -5.91 0.81 10.61
N MET A 131 -5.67 0.83 9.29
CA MET A 131 -6.61 1.46 8.37
C MET A 131 -7.82 0.51 8.17
N SER A 132 -9.00 0.94 8.62
CA SER A 132 -10.22 0.12 8.64
C SER A 132 -11.48 0.99 8.56
N ASP A 133 -12.62 0.44 8.97
CA ASP A 133 -13.89 1.15 9.18
C ASP A 133 -13.89 2.11 10.39
N LYS A 134 -12.87 2.00 11.24
CA LYS A 134 -12.77 2.84 12.44
C LYS A 134 -12.14 4.18 12.12
N ARG A 135 -12.73 5.22 12.73
CA ARG A 135 -12.17 6.57 12.63
C ARG A 135 -10.79 6.63 13.29
N LEU A 136 -9.80 7.04 12.52
CA LEU A 136 -8.45 7.32 13.00
C LEU A 136 -8.41 8.62 13.85
N PRO A 137 -7.43 8.75 14.77
CA PRO A 137 -7.19 10.00 15.51
C PRO A 137 -6.48 11.04 14.60
N ILE A 138 -7.08 11.27 13.43
CA ILE A 138 -6.66 12.21 12.41
C ILE A 138 -7.86 13.09 12.08
N GLU A 139 -7.67 14.40 12.04
CA GLU A 139 -8.72 15.33 11.68
C GLU A 139 -9.15 15.18 10.22
N ASN A 140 -10.37 15.62 9.89
CA ASN A 140 -10.81 15.69 8.50
C ASN A 140 -9.85 16.59 7.70
N ASP A 141 -9.78 16.37 6.39
CA ASP A 141 -9.10 17.26 5.45
C ASP A 141 -7.65 17.59 5.87
N THR A 142 -6.93 16.59 6.38
CA THR A 142 -5.58 16.79 6.94
C THR A 142 -4.49 16.68 5.88
N TYR A 143 -4.63 15.77 4.92
CA TYR A 143 -3.58 15.44 3.94
C TYR A 143 -3.92 15.93 2.54
N ASP A 144 -2.91 16.41 1.83
CA ASP A 144 -3.02 16.73 0.40
C ASP A 144 -3.05 15.46 -0.45
N CYS A 145 -2.44 14.40 0.05
CA CYS A 145 -2.47 13.09 -0.58
C CYS A 145 -2.43 11.95 0.45
N VAL A 146 -3.20 10.92 0.18
CA VAL A 146 -3.15 9.64 0.87
C VAL A 146 -2.73 8.58 -0.13
N VAL A 147 -1.71 7.78 0.19
CA VAL A 147 -1.17 6.78 -0.74
C VAL A 147 -0.99 5.44 -0.04
N ILE A 148 -1.32 4.36 -0.78
CA ILE A 148 -1.08 2.97 -0.38
C ILE A 148 -0.20 2.32 -1.45
N ALA A 149 0.89 1.68 -1.03
CA ALA A 149 1.65 0.78 -1.90
C ALA A 149 1.86 -0.56 -1.17
N GLY A 150 1.10 -1.59 -1.58
CA GLY A 150 1.19 -2.95 -1.04
C GLY A 150 0.41 -3.21 0.25
N GLY A 151 -0.46 -2.28 0.64
CA GLY A 151 -1.31 -2.45 1.82
C GLY A 151 -2.64 -3.18 1.55
N MET A 152 -2.88 -3.61 0.31
CA MET A 152 -4.08 -4.35 -0.09
C MET A 152 -3.73 -5.83 -0.29
N GLY A 153 -4.60 -6.73 0.18
CA GLY A 153 -4.40 -8.18 0.10
C GLY A 153 -5.34 -8.92 1.04
N GLU A 154 -5.23 -10.24 1.08
CA GLU A 154 -5.99 -11.07 2.02
C GLU A 154 -5.66 -10.69 3.47
N GLY A 155 -6.70 -10.42 4.29
CA GLY A 155 -6.52 -9.99 5.69
C GLY A 155 -5.91 -8.60 5.88
N HIS A 156 -5.73 -7.82 4.82
CA HIS A 156 -5.17 -6.47 4.85
C HIS A 156 -6.26 -5.39 4.93
N ILE A 157 -6.05 -4.23 4.29
CA ILE A 157 -6.96 -3.08 4.34
C ILE A 157 -8.28 -3.43 3.64
N PRO A 158 -9.44 -3.35 4.34
CA PRO A 158 -10.74 -3.67 3.74
C PRO A 158 -11.24 -2.54 2.83
N CYS A 159 -12.16 -2.87 1.89
CA CYS A 159 -12.79 -1.89 1.00
C CYS A 159 -13.40 -0.70 1.75
N VAL A 160 -14.07 -0.96 2.89
CA VAL A 160 -14.73 0.08 3.68
C VAL A 160 -13.80 1.18 4.17
N ALA A 161 -12.50 0.93 4.24
CA ALA A 161 -11.48 1.92 4.62
C ALA A 161 -11.38 3.09 3.62
N LEU A 162 -11.90 2.96 2.39
CA LEU A 162 -11.95 4.05 1.42
C LEU A 162 -12.68 5.29 1.96
N HIS A 163 -13.72 5.11 2.77
CA HIS A 163 -14.44 6.22 3.40
C HIS A 163 -13.52 7.02 4.35
N GLU A 164 -12.68 6.34 5.10
CA GLU A 164 -11.74 7.00 6.03
C GLU A 164 -10.61 7.69 5.27
N MET A 165 -10.12 7.09 4.17
CA MET A 165 -9.13 7.72 3.29
C MET A 165 -9.66 9.02 2.69
N ILE A 166 -10.91 9.02 2.19
CA ILE A 166 -11.56 10.21 1.68
C ILE A 166 -11.69 11.27 2.79
N ARG A 167 -12.16 10.87 3.99
CA ARG A 167 -12.37 11.79 5.12
C ARG A 167 -11.11 12.55 5.52
N ILE A 168 -9.95 11.88 5.54
CA ILE A 168 -8.69 12.48 5.97
C ILE A 168 -7.95 13.21 4.86
N THR A 169 -8.40 13.07 3.62
CA THR A 169 -7.86 13.76 2.45
C THR A 169 -8.62 15.07 2.23
N LYS A 170 -7.92 16.14 1.96
CA LYS A 170 -8.51 17.46 1.66
C LYS A 170 -9.34 17.42 0.38
N PRO A 171 -10.42 18.21 0.26
CA PRO A 171 -11.04 18.48 -1.04
C PRO A 171 -9.98 18.94 -2.06
N GLY A 172 -10.00 18.35 -3.26
CA GLY A 172 -8.98 18.53 -4.29
C GLY A 172 -7.71 17.71 -4.09
N GLY A 173 -7.54 17.05 -2.96
CA GLY A 173 -6.43 16.14 -2.68
C GLY A 173 -6.58 14.78 -3.36
N LEU A 174 -5.54 13.95 -3.29
CA LEU A 174 -5.47 12.69 -4.00
C LEU A 174 -5.52 11.47 -3.08
N VAL A 175 -6.24 10.45 -3.50
CA VAL A 175 -6.12 9.08 -2.99
C VAL A 175 -5.50 8.22 -4.08
N VAL A 176 -4.36 7.59 -3.77
CA VAL A 176 -3.61 6.74 -4.70
C VAL A 176 -3.45 5.35 -4.11
N ILE A 177 -3.89 4.33 -4.82
CA ILE A 177 -3.81 2.93 -4.40
C ILE A 177 -3.00 2.15 -5.43
N VAL A 178 -1.90 1.54 -4.97
CA VAL A 178 -1.04 0.68 -5.78
C VAL A 178 -1.04 -0.72 -5.16
N MET A 179 -1.60 -1.68 -5.89
CA MET A 179 -1.79 -3.05 -5.40
C MET A 179 -1.53 -4.08 -6.51
N ARG A 180 -1.49 -5.37 -6.16
CA ARG A 180 -1.46 -6.43 -7.17
C ARG A 180 -2.77 -6.44 -7.94
N GLU A 181 -2.68 -6.50 -9.27
CA GLU A 181 -3.84 -6.59 -10.15
C GLU A 181 -4.68 -7.84 -9.86
N GLU A 182 -4.03 -9.00 -9.69
CA GLU A 182 -4.71 -10.29 -9.48
C GLU A 182 -5.59 -10.34 -8.22
N TYR A 183 -5.41 -9.44 -7.25
CA TYR A 183 -6.26 -9.41 -6.05
C TYR A 183 -7.69 -9.00 -6.34
N LEU A 184 -7.94 -8.28 -7.43
CA LEU A 184 -9.30 -7.95 -7.89
C LEU A 184 -10.11 -9.19 -8.29
N ASP A 185 -9.43 -10.28 -8.69
CA ASP A 185 -10.06 -11.52 -9.12
C ASP A 185 -10.09 -12.60 -8.02
N HIS A 186 -9.13 -12.56 -7.07
CA HIS A 186 -8.86 -13.69 -6.19
C HIS A 186 -9.08 -13.41 -4.69
N VAL A 187 -8.98 -12.15 -4.25
CA VAL A 187 -9.22 -11.80 -2.86
C VAL A 187 -10.71 -11.49 -2.68
N GLU A 188 -11.39 -12.26 -1.82
CA GLU A 188 -12.85 -12.14 -1.62
C GLU A 188 -13.27 -10.74 -1.18
N GLU A 189 -12.44 -10.06 -0.39
CA GLU A 189 -12.69 -8.68 0.04
C GLU A 189 -12.77 -7.71 -1.13
N TYR A 190 -12.05 -7.96 -2.25
CA TYR A 190 -11.95 -7.01 -3.37
C TYR A 190 -12.71 -7.45 -4.61
N LYS A 191 -12.84 -8.76 -4.81
CA LYS A 191 -13.51 -9.32 -5.99
C LYS A 191 -14.97 -8.86 -6.06
N ASP A 192 -15.32 -8.23 -7.18
CA ASP A 192 -16.67 -7.69 -7.44
C ASP A 192 -17.15 -6.72 -6.32
N ARG A 193 -16.24 -6.13 -5.55
CA ARG A 193 -16.55 -5.24 -4.42
C ARG A 193 -15.75 -3.94 -4.44
N LEU A 194 -14.43 -4.01 -4.58
CA LEU A 194 -13.58 -2.82 -4.48
C LEU A 194 -13.90 -1.80 -5.58
N GLU A 195 -13.92 -2.22 -6.85
CA GLU A 195 -14.20 -1.30 -7.96
C GLU A 195 -15.66 -0.86 -7.98
N ILE A 196 -16.60 -1.70 -7.48
CA ILE A 196 -18.01 -1.31 -7.33
C ILE A 196 -18.12 -0.20 -6.28
N LEU A 197 -17.50 -0.36 -5.10
CA LEU A 197 -17.52 0.70 -4.07
C LEU A 197 -16.82 1.98 -4.56
N MET A 198 -15.73 1.85 -5.31
CA MET A 198 -15.06 3.00 -5.92
C MET A 198 -16.00 3.78 -6.84
N GLN A 199 -16.80 3.08 -7.66
CA GLN A 199 -17.78 3.70 -8.54
C GLN A 199 -18.95 4.33 -7.75
N GLU A 200 -19.47 3.64 -6.73
CA GLU A 200 -20.52 4.19 -5.86
C GLU A 200 -20.08 5.49 -5.19
N LEU A 201 -18.83 5.54 -4.70
CA LEU A 201 -18.26 6.77 -4.12
C LEU A 201 -18.09 7.89 -5.14
N GLU A 202 -17.82 7.58 -6.40
CA GLU A 202 -17.78 8.54 -7.50
C GLU A 202 -19.18 9.06 -7.84
N ASP A 203 -20.16 8.16 -7.95
CA ASP A 203 -21.55 8.50 -8.22
C ASP A 203 -22.16 9.37 -7.10
N ASP A 204 -21.73 9.15 -5.86
CA ASP A 204 -22.09 9.96 -4.69
C ASP A 204 -21.33 11.31 -4.61
N GLY A 205 -20.44 11.60 -5.57
CA GLY A 205 -19.66 12.84 -5.63
C GLY A 205 -18.65 12.97 -4.50
N LYS A 206 -18.15 11.86 -3.95
CA LYS A 206 -17.12 11.88 -2.90
C LYS A 206 -15.73 12.09 -3.47
N TRP A 207 -15.50 11.59 -4.67
CA TRP A 207 -14.28 11.75 -5.43
C TRP A 207 -14.52 11.63 -6.94
N GLU A 208 -13.49 11.90 -7.73
CA GLU A 208 -13.49 11.74 -9.20
C GLU A 208 -12.35 10.81 -9.60
N SER A 209 -12.61 9.85 -10.47
CA SER A 209 -11.59 8.96 -11.04
C SER A 209 -10.66 9.76 -11.97
N ILE A 210 -9.36 9.72 -11.71
CA ILE A 210 -8.34 10.32 -12.59
C ILE A 210 -7.74 9.27 -13.51
N SER A 211 -7.37 8.10 -12.96
CA SER A 211 -6.76 7.03 -13.74
C SER A 211 -6.87 5.67 -13.08
N ARG A 212 -6.95 4.64 -13.92
CA ARG A 212 -6.80 3.23 -13.61
C ARG A 212 -5.76 2.65 -14.58
N VAL A 213 -4.59 2.30 -14.08
CA VAL A 213 -3.44 1.90 -14.94
C VAL A 213 -2.84 0.59 -14.44
N ILE A 214 -2.69 -0.39 -15.33
CA ILE A 214 -1.96 -1.63 -15.07
C ILE A 214 -0.48 -1.39 -15.32
N VAL A 215 0.36 -1.84 -14.38
CA VAL A 215 1.82 -1.73 -14.46
C VAL A 215 2.47 -3.11 -14.35
N PRO A 216 3.51 -3.40 -15.16
CA PRO A 216 4.17 -4.69 -15.11
C PRO A 216 5.09 -4.81 -13.88
N LYS A 217 5.41 -6.04 -13.49
CA LYS A 217 6.43 -6.34 -12.47
C LYS A 217 6.27 -5.53 -11.17
N TYR A 218 5.03 -5.42 -10.71
CA TYR A 218 4.74 -4.77 -9.43
C TYR A 218 5.44 -5.48 -8.27
N SER A 219 5.35 -6.81 -8.25
CA SER A 219 5.98 -7.65 -7.24
C SER A 219 6.32 -9.00 -7.87
N PHE A 220 7.61 -9.33 -7.92
CA PHE A 220 8.12 -10.45 -8.70
C PHE A 220 7.68 -10.32 -10.17
N ASP A 221 7.03 -11.34 -10.75
CA ASP A 221 6.49 -11.27 -12.12
C ASP A 221 5.01 -10.85 -12.20
N ASN A 222 4.39 -10.52 -11.05
CA ASN A 222 2.99 -10.11 -11.04
C ASN A 222 2.82 -8.66 -11.46
N ASN A 223 1.74 -8.39 -12.20
CA ASN A 223 1.32 -7.03 -12.50
C ASN A 223 0.78 -6.32 -11.25
N GLY A 224 0.87 -5.01 -11.28
CA GLY A 224 0.15 -4.13 -10.37
C GLY A 224 -0.91 -3.31 -11.07
N ILE A 225 -1.78 -2.73 -10.26
CA ILE A 225 -2.75 -1.75 -10.71
C ILE A 225 -2.63 -0.50 -9.85
N ILE A 226 -2.74 0.66 -10.50
CA ILE A 226 -2.71 1.98 -9.85
C ILE A 226 -4.06 2.63 -10.07
N PHE A 227 -4.77 2.88 -8.98
CA PHE A 227 -5.95 3.73 -8.96
C PHE A 227 -5.57 5.11 -8.44
N LYS A 228 -6.08 6.15 -9.10
CA LYS A 228 -5.91 7.54 -8.66
C LYS A 228 -7.24 8.24 -8.69
N TYR A 229 -7.64 8.80 -7.56
CA TYR A 229 -8.87 9.55 -7.37
C TYR A 229 -8.57 10.92 -6.77
N LYS A 230 -9.38 11.92 -7.13
CA LYS A 230 -9.35 13.25 -6.55
C LYS A 230 -10.57 13.43 -5.67
N VAL A 231 -10.39 13.76 -4.42
CA VAL A 231 -11.47 14.01 -3.46
C VAL A 231 -12.21 15.32 -3.81
N CYS A 232 -13.55 15.30 -3.71
CA CYS A 232 -14.41 16.44 -4.03
C CYS A 232 -14.66 17.37 -2.82
#